data_84610a5eceff93e224ce5c20d09178ff
#
_entry.id   84610a5eceff93e224ce5c20d09178ff
#
_cell.length_a   1.000
_cell.length_b   1.000
_cell.length_c   1.000
_cell.angle_alpha   90.00
_cell.angle_beta   90.00
_cell.angle_gamma   90.00
#
_symmetry.space_group_name_H-M   'P 1'
#
loop_
_entity.id
_entity.type
_entity.pdbx_description
1 polymer ?
#
loop_
_entity_poly.entity_id
_entity_poly.type
_entity_poly.pdbx_seq_one_letter_code
_entity_poly.pdbx_strand_id
1 'polypeptide(L)'
;MTVYVKESSKSILAGLSKMKAAMVRDYKLFMPDNKGMCDAYEDALTVTYGKKYIKLLEVRSFPPCAIGGGSALAFIVGVDTDKKFKMGDILMAASWSAPARNKARGNVLDGDYGIKWSGPTYLTGGS
;
A
#
# COMPACT_ATOMS: atom_id res chain seq x y z
N MET A 1 -12.38 -1.88 -7.30
CA MET A 1 -12.48 -3.34 -7.16
C MET A 1 -11.29 -3.83 -6.34
N THR A 2 -11.49 -4.79 -5.45
CA THR A 2 -10.42 -5.29 -4.59
C THR A 2 -9.69 -6.46 -5.26
N VAL A 3 -8.36 -6.43 -5.21
CA VAL A 3 -7.52 -7.54 -5.66
C VAL A 3 -6.97 -8.24 -4.42
N TYR A 4 -7.03 -9.56 -4.41
CA TYR A 4 -6.55 -10.34 -3.26
C TYR A 4 -5.16 -10.89 -3.54
N VAL A 5 -4.27 -10.69 -2.57
CA VAL A 5 -2.95 -11.32 -2.55
C VAL A 5 -3.06 -12.53 -1.64
N LYS A 6 -2.95 -13.72 -2.22
CA LYS A 6 -3.12 -14.95 -1.45
C LYS A 6 -1.81 -15.62 -1.04
N GLU A 7 -0.73 -15.23 -1.66
CA GLU A 7 0.57 -15.86 -1.44
C GLU A 7 1.34 -15.21 -0.30
N SER A 8 1.97 -16.03 0.53
CA SER A 8 2.90 -15.54 1.52
C SER A 8 4.22 -15.13 0.86
N SER A 9 5.06 -14.43 1.61
CA SER A 9 6.36 -13.98 1.13
C SER A 9 7.41 -14.20 2.21
N LYS A 10 8.65 -14.45 1.79
CA LYS A 10 9.75 -14.73 2.72
C LYS A 10 10.37 -13.46 3.30
N SER A 11 10.16 -12.33 2.66
CA SER A 11 10.72 -11.05 3.12
C SER A 11 9.72 -9.94 2.89
N ILE A 12 9.89 -8.84 3.62
CA ILE A 12 9.05 -7.66 3.44
C ILE A 12 9.17 -7.10 2.03
N LEU A 13 10.38 -7.08 1.47
CA LEU A 13 10.58 -6.61 0.09
C LEU A 13 9.78 -7.42 -0.91
N ALA A 14 9.81 -8.75 -0.79
CA ALA A 14 9.04 -9.61 -1.66
C ALA A 14 7.53 -9.39 -1.48
N GLY A 15 7.09 -9.23 -0.22
CA GLY A 15 5.69 -8.96 0.09
C GLY A 15 5.22 -7.62 -0.45
N LEU A 16 6.07 -6.60 -0.35
CA LEU A 16 5.76 -5.28 -0.92
C LEU A 16 5.65 -5.33 -2.44
N SER A 17 6.52 -6.08 -3.10
CA SER A 17 6.45 -6.25 -4.55
C SER A 17 5.13 -6.85 -4.97
N LYS A 18 4.65 -7.87 -4.25
CA LYS A 18 3.36 -8.49 -4.53
C LYS A 18 2.21 -7.52 -4.29
N MET A 19 2.29 -6.74 -3.22
CA MET A 19 1.28 -5.73 -2.91
C MET A 19 1.20 -4.67 -3.99
N LYS A 20 2.34 -4.15 -4.42
CA LYS A 20 2.39 -3.14 -5.49
C LYS A 20 1.84 -3.71 -6.80
N ALA A 21 2.20 -4.95 -7.15
CA ALA A 21 1.68 -5.59 -8.35
C ALA A 21 0.17 -5.73 -8.31
N ALA A 22 -0.39 -6.08 -7.15
CA ALA A 22 -1.83 -6.18 -6.97
C ALA A 22 -2.51 -4.83 -7.11
N MET A 23 -1.92 -3.78 -6.58
CA MET A 23 -2.46 -2.42 -6.69
C MET A 23 -2.45 -1.95 -8.15
N VAL A 24 -1.39 -2.22 -8.89
CA VAL A 24 -1.31 -1.89 -10.31
C VAL A 24 -2.38 -2.66 -11.10
N ARG A 25 -2.57 -3.93 -10.76
CA ARG A 25 -3.62 -4.73 -11.39
C ARG A 25 -5.00 -4.13 -11.16
N ASP A 26 -5.30 -3.70 -9.94
CA ASP A 26 -6.58 -3.08 -9.63
C ASP A 26 -6.75 -1.77 -10.41
N TYR A 27 -5.70 -0.97 -10.53
CA TYR A 27 -5.76 0.26 -11.30
C TYR A 27 -6.04 -0.01 -12.77
N LYS A 28 -5.45 -1.06 -13.34
CA LYS A 28 -5.73 -1.45 -14.73
C LYS A 28 -7.16 -1.90 -14.92
N LEU A 29 -7.76 -2.53 -13.92
CA LEU A 29 -9.18 -2.87 -13.95
C LEU A 29 -10.07 -1.64 -13.85
N PHE A 30 -9.62 -0.63 -13.13
CA PHE A 30 -10.34 0.64 -12.99
C PHE A 30 -10.24 1.49 -14.25
N MET A 31 -9.08 1.48 -14.93
CA MET A 31 -8.80 2.29 -16.11
C MET A 31 -8.32 1.41 -17.27
N PRO A 32 -9.16 0.47 -17.75
CA PRO A 32 -8.68 -0.57 -18.67
C PRO A 32 -8.20 -0.05 -20.02
N ASP A 33 -8.75 1.08 -20.47
CA ASP A 33 -8.44 1.62 -21.79
C ASP A 33 -7.44 2.78 -21.74
N ASN A 34 -6.79 2.98 -20.60
CA ASN A 34 -5.89 4.12 -20.44
C ASN A 34 -4.50 3.65 -19.98
N LYS A 35 -3.72 3.16 -20.94
CA LYS A 35 -2.37 2.66 -20.66
C LYS A 35 -1.47 3.74 -20.07
N GLY A 36 -1.57 4.98 -20.57
CA GLY A 36 -0.76 6.08 -20.08
C GLY A 36 -0.99 6.37 -18.61
N MET A 37 -2.24 6.38 -18.18
CA MET A 37 -2.56 6.57 -16.75
C MET A 37 -2.11 5.38 -15.91
N CYS A 38 -2.23 4.16 -16.42
CA CYS A 38 -1.78 2.98 -15.69
C CYS A 38 -0.27 2.99 -15.51
N ASP A 39 0.47 3.35 -16.54
CA ASP A 39 1.93 3.46 -16.45
C ASP A 39 2.34 4.57 -15.48
N ALA A 40 1.65 5.70 -15.52
CA ALA A 40 1.90 6.81 -14.59
C ALA A 40 1.62 6.41 -13.15
N TYR A 41 0.57 5.65 -12.91
CA TYR A 41 0.26 5.15 -11.58
C TYR A 41 1.36 4.23 -11.06
N GLU A 42 1.80 3.30 -11.89
CA GLU A 42 2.87 2.36 -11.50
C GLU A 42 4.16 3.10 -11.17
N ASP A 43 4.54 4.08 -11.99
CA ASP A 43 5.73 4.90 -11.75
C ASP A 43 5.60 5.76 -10.50
N ALA A 44 4.37 6.15 -10.14
CA ALA A 44 4.12 6.99 -8.99
C ALA A 44 4.20 6.25 -7.65
N LEU A 45 4.05 4.93 -7.65
CA LEU A 45 4.13 4.14 -6.43
C LEU A 45 5.56 4.15 -5.89
N THR A 46 5.73 4.69 -4.70
CA THR A 46 7.02 4.92 -4.07
C THR A 46 7.02 4.34 -2.68
N VAL A 47 8.15 3.79 -2.26
CA VAL A 47 8.30 3.22 -0.92
C VAL A 47 9.42 3.97 -0.21
N THR A 48 9.15 4.44 1.01
CA THR A 48 10.17 5.04 1.86
C THR A 48 10.28 4.26 3.15
N TYR A 49 11.50 4.15 3.66
CA TYR A 49 11.81 3.33 4.83
C TYR A 49 12.07 4.23 6.03
N GLY A 50 11.22 4.11 7.05
CA GLY A 50 11.41 4.79 8.32
C GLY A 50 11.94 3.84 9.37
N LYS A 51 12.09 4.35 10.60
CA LYS A 51 12.61 3.56 11.71
C LYS A 51 11.67 2.43 12.13
N LYS A 52 10.38 2.66 12.05
CA LYS A 52 9.36 1.70 12.50
C LYS A 52 8.44 1.28 11.38
N TYR A 53 8.12 2.20 10.47
CA TYR A 53 7.17 1.95 9.40
C TYR A 53 7.81 2.11 8.03
N ILE A 54 7.38 1.26 7.11
CA ILE A 54 7.65 1.43 5.69
C ILE A 54 6.41 2.09 5.11
N LYS A 55 6.60 3.22 4.44
CA LYS A 55 5.50 4.02 3.91
C LYS A 55 5.36 3.79 2.42
N LEU A 56 4.18 3.38 2.00
CA LEU A 56 3.83 3.28 0.58
C LEU A 56 3.06 4.53 0.20
N LEU A 57 3.56 5.25 -0.78
CA LEU A 57 2.95 6.51 -1.19
C LEU A 57 2.86 6.60 -2.71
N GLU A 58 1.96 7.44 -3.17
CA GLU A 58 1.80 7.77 -4.57
C GLU A 58 2.29 9.20 -4.77
N VAL A 59 3.33 9.36 -5.60
CA VAL A 59 3.90 10.68 -5.90
C VAL A 59 3.79 10.90 -7.40
N ARG A 60 2.90 11.80 -7.80
CA ARG A 60 2.72 12.15 -9.22
C ARG A 60 3.33 13.51 -9.49
N SER A 61 4.20 13.56 -10.49
CA SER A 61 4.82 14.80 -10.94
C SER A 61 4.19 15.21 -12.26
N PHE A 62 3.15 16.04 -12.19
CA PHE A 62 2.55 16.61 -13.38
C PHE A 62 2.80 18.11 -13.43
N PRO A 63 3.34 18.64 -14.52
CA PRO A 63 3.29 20.08 -14.70
C PRO A 63 1.83 20.53 -14.83
N PRO A 64 1.41 21.68 -14.27
CA PRO A 64 2.21 22.65 -13.54
C PRO A 64 2.40 22.36 -12.05
N CYS A 65 1.94 21.21 -11.57
CA CYS A 65 2.07 20.85 -10.16
C CYS A 65 3.47 20.31 -9.89
N ALA A 66 4.44 21.21 -9.86
CA ALA A 66 5.80 20.86 -9.55
C ALA A 66 6.03 20.69 -8.05
N ILE A 67 5.03 20.96 -7.24
CA ILE A 67 5.12 20.83 -5.80
C ILE A 67 4.51 19.49 -5.44
N GLY A 68 5.35 18.59 -4.98
CA GLY A 68 5.04 17.23 -4.67
C GLY A 68 3.70 16.98 -4.04
N GLY A 69 2.69 16.85 -4.88
CA GLY A 69 1.41 16.31 -4.46
C GLY A 69 1.57 14.81 -4.38
N GLY A 70 1.57 14.27 -3.17
CA GLY A 70 1.59 12.84 -2.97
C GLY A 70 0.52 12.44 -2.00
N SER A 71 0.21 11.16 -1.98
CA SER A 71 -0.75 10.59 -1.03
C SER A 71 -0.10 9.40 -0.34
N ALA A 72 -0.20 9.37 0.99
CA ALA A 72 0.18 8.20 1.74
C ALA A 72 -0.91 7.15 1.56
N LEU A 73 -0.56 5.99 1.02
CA LEU A 73 -1.52 4.92 0.74
C LEU A 73 -1.59 3.91 1.86
N ALA A 74 -0.45 3.55 2.43
CA ALA A 74 -0.37 2.53 3.47
C ALA A 74 0.92 2.65 4.25
N PHE A 75 0.90 2.12 5.46
CA PHE A 75 2.10 1.92 6.27
C PHE A 75 2.25 0.44 6.56
N ILE A 76 3.48 -0.05 6.49
CA ILE A 76 3.80 -1.44 6.78
C ILE A 76 4.69 -1.45 8.02
N VAL A 77 4.34 -2.27 9.00
CA VAL A 77 5.15 -2.40 10.21
C VAL A 77 6.46 -3.09 9.84
N GLY A 78 7.57 -2.38 9.98
CA GLY A 78 8.89 -2.86 9.57
C GLY A 78 9.75 -3.40 10.70
N VAL A 79 9.19 -3.52 11.91
CA VAL A 79 9.91 -4.00 13.09
C VAL A 79 9.09 -5.09 13.78
N ASP A 80 9.76 -5.94 14.55
CA ASP A 80 9.11 -7.01 15.30
C ASP A 80 8.91 -6.65 16.78
N THR A 81 9.13 -5.38 17.12
CA THR A 81 9.07 -4.89 18.50
C THR A 81 7.79 -4.13 18.82
N ASP A 82 6.85 -4.03 17.89
CA ASP A 82 5.59 -3.36 18.15
C ASP A 82 4.71 -4.24 19.06
N LYS A 83 4.13 -3.61 20.08
CA LYS A 83 3.31 -4.34 21.06
C LYS A 83 1.94 -4.74 20.53
N LYS A 84 1.46 -4.07 19.50
CA LYS A 84 0.11 -4.30 18.97
C LYS A 84 0.12 -5.02 17.63
N PHE A 85 1.12 -4.73 16.81
CA PHE A 85 1.19 -5.26 15.45
C PHE A 85 2.45 -6.09 15.26
N LYS A 86 2.38 -7.07 14.38
CA LYS A 86 3.55 -7.87 14.02
C LYS A 86 4.21 -7.33 12.76
N MET A 87 5.45 -7.71 12.53
CA MET A 87 6.20 -7.27 11.36
C MET A 87 5.46 -7.66 10.09
N GLY A 88 5.36 -6.71 9.17
CA GLY A 88 4.65 -6.90 7.91
C GLY A 88 3.19 -6.50 7.92
N ASP A 89 2.63 -6.17 9.10
CA ASP A 89 1.22 -5.75 9.17
C ASP A 89 0.98 -4.49 8.35
N ILE A 90 -0.12 -4.50 7.59
CA ILE A 90 -0.52 -3.40 6.73
C ILE A 90 -1.49 -2.50 7.49
N LEU A 91 -1.14 -1.23 7.62
CA LEU A 91 -1.96 -0.24 8.32
C LEU A 91 -2.43 0.81 7.32
N MET A 92 -3.68 1.25 7.49
CA MET A 92 -4.19 2.35 6.69
C MET A 92 -3.51 3.66 7.11
N ALA A 93 -3.32 4.57 6.18
CA ALA A 93 -2.78 5.88 6.47
C ALA A 93 -3.85 6.73 7.16
N ALA A 94 -3.53 7.25 8.34
CA ALA A 94 -4.39 8.22 9.03
C ALA A 94 -4.07 9.63 8.58
N SER A 95 -2.80 9.87 8.22
CA SER A 95 -2.32 11.14 7.69
C SER A 95 -1.09 10.87 6.85
N TRP A 96 -0.51 11.93 6.29
CA TRP A 96 0.72 11.82 5.50
C TRP A 96 1.86 11.14 6.27
N SER A 97 1.95 11.39 7.56
CA SER A 97 3.11 10.94 8.36
C SER A 97 2.79 9.87 9.40
N ALA A 98 1.54 9.46 9.53
CA ALA A 98 1.16 8.53 10.59
C ALA A 98 0.13 7.50 10.14
N PRO A 99 0.28 6.25 10.59
CA PRO A 99 -0.71 5.21 10.30
C PRO A 99 -1.89 5.26 11.26
N ALA A 100 -3.01 4.69 10.83
CA ALA A 100 -4.14 4.43 11.70
C ALA A 100 -3.84 3.14 12.48
N ARG A 101 -3.69 3.26 13.79
CA ARG A 101 -3.30 2.14 14.64
C ARG A 101 -4.50 1.43 15.27
N ASN A 102 -5.60 1.34 14.55
CA ASN A 102 -6.81 0.66 15.05
C ASN A 102 -6.76 -0.85 14.79
N LYS A 103 -6.52 -1.27 13.55
CA LYS A 103 -6.49 -2.68 13.20
C LYS A 103 -5.70 -2.88 11.91
N ALA A 104 -4.88 -3.93 11.87
CA ALA A 104 -4.17 -4.29 10.66
C ALA A 104 -5.15 -4.74 9.57
N ARG A 105 -4.85 -4.37 8.33
CA ARG A 105 -5.67 -4.69 7.17
C ARG A 105 -5.14 -5.90 6.41
N GLY A 106 -4.10 -6.51 6.92
CA GLY A 106 -3.45 -7.67 6.35
C GLY A 106 -1.98 -7.69 6.74
N ASN A 107 -1.22 -8.61 6.16
CA ASN A 107 0.20 -8.73 6.43
C ASN A 107 0.92 -9.13 5.14
N VAL A 108 1.96 -8.36 4.77
CA VAL A 108 2.67 -8.62 3.50
C VAL A 108 3.48 -9.91 3.53
N LEU A 109 3.85 -10.40 4.72
CA LEU A 109 4.57 -11.67 4.85
C LEU A 109 3.62 -12.86 4.81
N ASP A 110 2.49 -12.77 5.50
CA ASP A 110 1.51 -13.86 5.54
C ASP A 110 0.73 -13.99 4.23
N GLY A 111 0.51 -12.87 3.54
CA GLY A 111 -0.39 -12.83 2.42
C GLY A 111 -1.85 -12.88 2.87
N ASP A 112 -2.74 -13.27 1.98
CA ASP A 112 -4.16 -13.44 2.27
C ASP A 112 -4.85 -12.15 2.73
N TYR A 113 -4.69 -11.10 1.91
CA TYR A 113 -5.34 -9.81 2.16
C TYR A 113 -5.85 -9.21 0.87
N GLY A 114 -6.81 -8.29 0.99
CA GLY A 114 -7.32 -7.52 -0.13
C GLY A 114 -6.69 -6.15 -0.20
N ILE A 115 -6.45 -5.65 -1.40
CA ILE A 115 -5.85 -4.34 -1.63
C ILE A 115 -6.51 -3.68 -2.83
N LYS A 116 -6.58 -2.35 -2.80
CA LYS A 116 -7.08 -1.53 -3.91
C LYS A 116 -5.96 -0.63 -4.39
N TRP A 117 -6.15 -0.04 -5.58
CA TRP A 117 -5.18 0.93 -6.09
C TRP A 117 -5.02 2.15 -5.17
N SER A 118 -6.00 2.41 -4.33
CA SER A 118 -5.98 3.52 -3.36
C SER A 118 -5.45 3.11 -1.99
N GLY A 119 -5.02 1.87 -1.81
CA GLY A 119 -4.47 1.38 -0.55
C GLY A 119 -5.25 0.21 0.04
N PRO A 120 -5.08 -0.05 1.34
CA PRO A 120 -5.77 -1.15 2.00
C PRO A 120 -7.28 -0.93 2.03
N THR A 121 -8.03 -2.02 2.11
CA THR A 121 -9.48 -1.95 2.22
C THR A 121 -9.90 -1.38 3.57
N TYR A 122 -11.03 -0.69 3.60
CA TYR A 122 -11.60 -0.20 4.85
C TYR A 122 -12.09 -1.37 5.70
N LEU A 123 -12.04 -1.19 7.01
CA LEU A 123 -12.68 -2.13 7.91
C LEU A 123 -14.19 -2.04 7.73
N THR A 124 -14.81 -3.22 7.60
CA THR A 124 -16.27 -3.28 7.57
C THR A 124 -16.77 -3.68 8.96
N GLY A 125 -18.03 -3.40 9.24
CA GLY A 125 -18.61 -3.71 10.54
C GLY A 125 -18.41 -5.17 10.89
N GLY A 126 -17.89 -5.45 12.06
CA GLY A 126 -17.62 -6.80 12.50
C GLY A 126 -16.28 -7.37 12.07
N SER A 127 -15.50 -6.63 11.32
CA SER A 127 -14.17 -7.07 10.90
C SER A 127 -13.11 -6.77 11.94
#